data_3179ecbff34e4af4ff427cba45c7b9c1
#
_entry.id   3179ecbff34e4af4ff427cba45c7b9c1
#
_cell.length_a   1.000
_cell.length_b   1.000
_cell.length_c   1.000
_cell.angle_alpha   90.00
_cell.angle_beta   90.00
_cell.angle_gamma   90.00
#
_symmetry.space_group_name_H-M   'P 1'
#
loop_
_entity.id
_entity.type
_entity.pdbx_description
1 polymer ?
#
loop_
_entity_poly.entity_id
_entity_poly.type
_entity_poly.pdbx_seq_one_letter_code
_entity_poly.pdbx_strand_id
1 'polypeptide(L)'
;MLWLAAAVIAAPSSAQTVEGSKPLDNVYIGVNGGVATKATGVKWMDNLNANAGLRIGKWITPSFGLALDGSAYFSNKPWCSTGTGVRASNVSLLGTVNFTNLFGGYPGEPRNFEVVGLYGLGWGRLYTSCHSCYEPTNKMTSKAGIDFTFNFGSARQWQFFIEPSVTWAFLGTNSQPGGQPTYKLSWSDDQPRYNVNNAIVQLNAGIVYKFRNSSGSHNFRLYRGGVVDNSGEIDRLNAIINDLRAQLDQKPREVVKEVVREVQVGGKEVRVENLVFVTFAQGKSLLTKEAMEALNGVKAGSHVQIVGTASPEGSPELNQRLSQARADAVAAYLRDRGVIVDEALGKGVQGNTSNRLAVIYVK
;
A
#
# COMPACT_ATOMS: atom_id res chain seq x y z
N MET A 1 -2.59 12.42 24.04
CA MET A 1 -3.52 11.88 23.00
C MET A 1 -2.84 11.41 21.70
N LEU A 2 -1.53 11.57 21.52
CA LEU A 2 -0.79 11.01 20.36
C LEU A 2 -0.56 9.49 20.43
N TRP A 3 -0.73 8.87 21.57
CA TRP A 3 -0.46 7.43 21.81
C TRP A 3 -1.58 6.49 21.32
N LEU A 4 -2.78 7.00 21.05
CA LEU A 4 -3.88 6.18 20.52
C LEU A 4 -3.74 5.87 19.03
N ALA A 5 -3.04 6.71 18.29
CA ALA A 5 -2.81 6.48 16.85
C ALA A 5 -1.75 5.39 16.58
N ALA A 6 -0.81 5.19 17.51
CA ALA A 6 0.24 4.18 17.37
C ALA A 6 -0.22 2.76 17.78
N ALA A 7 -1.23 2.64 18.63
CA ALA A 7 -1.71 1.34 19.11
C ALA A 7 -2.59 0.58 18.08
N VAL A 8 -3.16 1.28 17.10
CA VAL A 8 -3.99 0.65 16.07
C VAL A 8 -3.14 -0.10 15.01
N ILE A 9 -1.84 0.18 14.94
CA ILE A 9 -0.93 -0.48 13.99
C ILE A 9 -0.50 -1.88 14.45
N ALA A 10 -0.73 -2.24 15.70
CA ALA A 10 -0.25 -3.48 16.33
C ALA A 10 -1.31 -4.57 16.54
N ALA A 11 -2.52 -4.43 16.00
CA ALA A 11 -3.44 -5.56 15.95
C ALA A 11 -2.88 -6.60 14.98
N PRO A 12 -2.70 -7.88 15.37
CA PRO A 12 -2.31 -8.93 14.45
C PRO A 12 -3.50 -9.22 13.54
N SER A 13 -3.68 -8.39 12.50
CA SER A 13 -4.40 -8.85 11.33
C SER A 13 -3.56 -10.02 10.81
N SER A 14 -4.11 -11.23 10.81
CA SER A 14 -3.57 -12.33 10.02
C SER A 14 -3.14 -11.70 8.70
N ALA A 15 -1.82 -11.75 8.42
CA ALA A 15 -1.23 -11.00 7.31
C ALA A 15 -1.73 -11.62 6.00
N GLN A 16 -2.94 -11.21 5.61
CA GLN A 16 -3.47 -11.55 4.30
C GLN A 16 -2.61 -10.80 3.29
N THR A 17 -1.78 -11.55 2.58
CA THR A 17 -0.93 -10.99 1.55
C THR A 17 -1.84 -10.52 0.41
N VAL A 18 -1.88 -9.22 0.21
CA VAL A 18 -2.61 -8.58 -0.90
C VAL A 18 -1.64 -8.46 -2.07
N GLU A 19 -2.11 -8.68 -3.30
CA GLU A 19 -1.30 -8.42 -4.49
C GLU A 19 -0.77 -6.98 -4.47
N GLY A 20 0.49 -6.80 -4.87
CA GLY A 20 1.10 -5.48 -4.93
C GLY A 20 0.28 -4.51 -5.80
N SER A 21 -0.06 -3.36 -5.26
CA SER A 21 -0.82 -2.33 -5.95
C SER A 21 0.11 -1.26 -6.53
N LYS A 22 -0.17 -0.80 -7.75
CA LYS A 22 0.53 0.33 -8.36
C LYS A 22 0.08 1.66 -7.75
N PRO A 23 0.84 2.77 -7.95
CA PRO A 23 0.50 4.07 -7.35
C PRO A 23 -0.90 4.59 -7.63
N LEU A 24 -1.51 4.26 -8.77
CA LEU A 24 -2.86 4.69 -9.17
C LEU A 24 -3.94 3.64 -8.92
N ASP A 25 -3.61 2.49 -8.35
CA ASP A 25 -4.61 1.48 -8.01
C ASP A 25 -5.39 1.88 -6.76
N ASN A 26 -6.63 1.36 -6.65
CA ASN A 26 -7.55 1.57 -5.53
C ASN A 26 -7.90 3.04 -5.27
N VAL A 27 -7.88 3.84 -6.32
CA VAL A 27 -8.34 5.25 -6.30
C VAL A 27 -9.85 5.27 -6.53
N TYR A 28 -10.52 6.20 -5.87
CA TYR A 28 -11.95 6.41 -6.02
C TYR A 28 -12.31 7.89 -6.04
N ILE A 29 -13.45 8.21 -6.64
CA ILE A 29 -14.07 9.51 -6.60
C ILE A 29 -15.51 9.38 -6.13
N GLY A 30 -15.97 10.31 -5.32
CA GLY A 30 -17.35 10.32 -4.82
C GLY A 30 -17.93 11.71 -4.76
N VAL A 31 -19.22 11.78 -4.93
CA VAL A 31 -20.02 12.99 -4.71
C VAL A 31 -21.01 12.75 -3.58
N ASN A 32 -21.24 13.75 -2.77
CA ASN A 32 -22.17 13.67 -1.67
C ASN A 32 -22.98 14.96 -1.54
N GLY A 33 -24.08 14.83 -0.83
CA GLY A 33 -24.91 15.96 -0.42
C GLY A 33 -25.64 15.60 0.86
N GLY A 34 -26.05 16.62 1.58
CA GLY A 34 -26.71 16.40 2.85
C GLY A 34 -27.08 17.67 3.55
N VAL A 35 -27.19 17.56 4.85
CA VAL A 35 -27.57 18.68 5.74
C VAL A 35 -26.57 18.80 6.87
N ALA A 36 -26.37 20.04 7.29
CA ALA A 36 -25.46 20.39 8.38
C ALA A 36 -26.11 21.42 9.30
N THR A 37 -25.83 21.34 10.58
CA THR A 37 -26.25 22.36 11.55
C THR A 37 -25.23 22.51 12.68
N LYS A 38 -25.33 23.58 13.40
CA LYS A 38 -24.51 23.78 14.62
C LYS A 38 -24.85 22.73 15.67
N ALA A 39 -23.86 22.16 16.33
CA ALA A 39 -24.08 21.08 17.31
C ALA A 39 -24.89 21.50 18.54
N THR A 40 -24.70 22.74 19.00
CA THR A 40 -25.32 23.27 20.24
C THR A 40 -25.90 24.66 20.04
N GLY A 41 -26.82 25.05 20.92
CA GLY A 41 -27.37 26.42 20.98
C GLY A 41 -28.39 26.73 19.88
N VAL A 42 -28.88 25.73 19.13
CA VAL A 42 -29.85 25.90 18.07
C VAL A 42 -30.84 24.74 18.04
N LYS A 43 -32.05 25.00 17.53
CA LYS A 43 -33.00 23.91 17.17
C LYS A 43 -32.54 23.32 15.85
N TRP A 44 -32.14 22.07 15.83
CA TRP A 44 -31.52 21.43 14.68
C TRP A 44 -32.38 21.50 13.43
N MET A 45 -33.64 21.09 13.54
CA MET A 45 -34.54 21.01 12.41
C MET A 45 -34.81 22.38 11.73
N ASP A 46 -34.83 23.44 12.53
CA ASP A 46 -35.12 24.79 12.01
C ASP A 46 -33.85 25.43 11.36
N ASN A 47 -32.67 24.85 11.62
CA ASN A 47 -31.37 25.41 11.24
C ASN A 47 -30.53 24.46 10.36
N LEU A 48 -31.21 23.56 9.65
CA LEU A 48 -30.52 22.71 8.68
C LEU A 48 -30.03 23.52 7.48
N ASN A 49 -28.76 23.31 7.13
CA ASN A 49 -28.11 23.91 5.98
C ASN A 49 -27.79 22.83 4.97
N ALA A 50 -28.22 23.01 3.74
CA ALA A 50 -27.83 22.11 2.66
C ALA A 50 -26.32 22.21 2.41
N ASN A 51 -25.71 21.08 2.14
CA ASN A 51 -24.31 21.00 1.70
C ASN A 51 -24.19 20.05 0.51
N ALA A 52 -23.10 20.21 -0.23
CA ALA A 52 -22.65 19.28 -1.26
C ALA A 52 -21.15 19.15 -1.20
N GLY A 53 -20.63 17.99 -1.57
CA GLY A 53 -19.21 17.70 -1.47
C GLY A 53 -18.70 16.78 -2.55
N LEU A 54 -17.38 16.81 -2.70
CA LEU A 54 -16.60 15.95 -3.57
C LEU A 54 -15.53 15.28 -2.73
N ARG A 55 -15.37 13.96 -2.90
CA ARG A 55 -14.32 13.17 -2.24
C ARG A 55 -13.48 12.45 -3.27
N ILE A 56 -12.17 12.56 -3.16
CA ILE A 56 -11.21 11.78 -3.93
C ILE A 56 -10.34 11.05 -2.93
N GLY A 57 -10.22 9.75 -3.05
CA GLY A 57 -9.46 8.96 -2.09
C GLY A 57 -8.75 7.79 -2.72
N LYS A 58 -7.89 7.19 -1.91
CA LYS A 58 -7.14 5.99 -2.25
C LYS A 58 -7.08 5.06 -1.06
N TRP A 59 -7.42 3.81 -1.27
CA TRP A 59 -7.14 2.75 -0.32
C TRP A 59 -5.68 2.29 -0.48
N ILE A 60 -4.91 2.34 0.60
CA ILE A 60 -3.51 1.89 0.66
C ILE A 60 -3.48 0.40 0.96
N THR A 61 -4.34 -0.03 1.88
CA THR A 61 -4.61 -1.43 2.22
C THR A 61 -6.12 -1.65 2.22
N PRO A 62 -6.61 -2.89 2.29
CA PRO A 62 -8.05 -3.14 2.44
C PRO A 62 -8.70 -2.49 3.67
N SER A 63 -7.89 -2.17 4.69
CA SER A 63 -8.37 -1.58 5.95
C SER A 63 -8.03 -0.10 6.12
N PHE A 64 -7.02 0.42 5.41
CA PHE A 64 -6.55 1.79 5.59
C PHE A 64 -6.45 2.55 4.28
N GLY A 65 -6.91 3.79 4.28
CA GLY A 65 -6.86 4.68 3.12
C GLY A 65 -6.69 6.15 3.50
N LEU A 66 -6.58 6.99 2.49
CA LEU A 66 -6.54 8.44 2.58
C LEU A 66 -7.55 9.05 1.62
N ALA A 67 -8.17 10.15 2.00
CA ALA A 67 -9.10 10.88 1.15
C ALA A 67 -8.94 12.38 1.30
N LEU A 68 -9.13 13.10 0.20
CA LEU A 68 -9.34 14.52 0.16
C LEU A 68 -10.84 14.76 0.02
N ASP A 69 -11.43 15.47 0.97
CA ASP A 69 -12.87 15.74 1.06
C ASP A 69 -13.14 17.23 1.02
N GLY A 70 -13.83 17.69 0.00
CA GLY A 70 -14.25 19.09 -0.19
C GLY A 70 -15.76 19.21 0.02
N SER A 71 -16.19 20.18 0.82
CA SER A 71 -17.61 20.46 1.11
C SER A 71 -17.94 21.93 0.94
N ALA A 72 -19.09 22.21 0.38
CA ALA A 72 -19.66 23.56 0.24
C ALA A 72 -21.01 23.61 0.95
N TYR A 73 -21.27 24.69 1.66
CA TYR A 73 -22.49 24.92 2.44
C TYR A 73 -23.29 26.09 1.85
N PHE A 74 -24.58 25.92 1.64
CA PHE A 74 -25.40 26.82 0.82
C PHE A 74 -26.46 27.63 1.59
N SER A 75 -26.73 27.29 2.85
CA SER A 75 -27.73 27.98 3.64
C SER A 75 -27.14 28.95 4.64
N ASN A 76 -27.89 29.97 4.99
CA ASN A 76 -27.49 31.03 5.90
C ASN A 76 -27.93 30.81 7.37
N LYS A 77 -28.70 29.81 7.65
CA LYS A 77 -29.20 29.53 9.02
C LYS A 77 -28.19 28.73 9.85
N PRO A 78 -27.96 29.00 11.11
CA PRO A 78 -28.54 30.09 11.94
C PRO A 78 -27.74 31.39 11.86
N TRP A 79 -26.92 31.57 10.90
CA TRP A 79 -26.01 32.74 10.75
C TRP A 79 -26.57 33.83 9.82
N CYS A 80 -25.89 34.95 9.73
CA CYS A 80 -26.27 36.04 8.85
C CYS A 80 -26.25 35.61 7.37
N SER A 81 -27.09 36.30 6.57
CA SER A 81 -27.09 36.14 5.12
C SER A 81 -25.74 36.55 4.52
N THR A 82 -25.25 35.82 3.57
CA THR A 82 -24.09 36.15 2.75
C THR A 82 -24.55 36.57 1.36
N GLY A 83 -23.81 37.46 0.68
CA GLY A 83 -24.09 37.83 -0.70
C GLY A 83 -23.66 36.75 -1.73
N THR A 84 -23.13 35.61 -1.27
CA THR A 84 -22.62 34.54 -2.14
C THR A 84 -23.53 33.31 -2.04
N GLY A 85 -23.69 32.56 -3.12
CA GLY A 85 -24.45 31.31 -3.14
C GLY A 85 -23.81 30.22 -2.27
N VAL A 86 -22.50 30.23 -2.11
CA VAL A 86 -21.79 29.36 -1.16
C VAL A 86 -21.44 30.22 0.07
N ARG A 87 -21.90 29.77 1.22
CA ARG A 87 -21.64 30.44 2.49
C ARG A 87 -20.31 30.08 3.11
N ALA A 88 -19.98 28.81 3.09
CA ALA A 88 -18.73 28.29 3.62
C ALA A 88 -18.24 27.14 2.76
N SER A 89 -16.95 26.94 2.74
CA SER A 89 -16.32 25.74 2.17
C SER A 89 -15.35 25.14 3.17
N ASN A 90 -15.13 23.84 3.05
CA ASN A 90 -14.15 23.12 3.84
C ASN A 90 -13.44 22.09 2.96
N VAL A 91 -12.12 22.00 3.07
CA VAL A 91 -11.32 20.96 2.42
C VAL A 91 -10.54 20.24 3.51
N SER A 92 -10.69 18.94 3.59
CA SER A 92 -10.07 18.11 4.62
C SER A 92 -9.27 16.97 4.02
N LEU A 93 -8.10 16.69 4.58
CA LEU A 93 -7.36 15.46 4.36
C LEU A 93 -7.76 14.48 5.47
N LEU A 94 -8.34 13.37 5.07
CA LEU A 94 -8.90 12.36 5.96
C LEU A 94 -8.10 11.06 5.88
N GLY A 95 -7.74 10.51 7.03
CA GLY A 95 -7.41 9.09 7.17
C GLY A 95 -8.72 8.30 7.25
N THR A 96 -8.80 7.20 6.53
CA THR A 96 -9.97 6.32 6.51
C THR A 96 -9.60 4.93 7.01
N VAL A 97 -10.46 4.34 7.83
CA VAL A 97 -10.27 3.02 8.43
C VAL A 97 -11.51 2.18 8.19
N ASN A 98 -11.41 1.13 7.40
CA ASN A 98 -12.48 0.16 7.22
C ASN A 98 -12.50 -0.80 8.42
N PHE A 99 -13.37 -0.54 9.38
CA PHE A 99 -13.51 -1.34 10.59
C PHE A 99 -13.97 -2.77 10.29
N THR A 100 -14.83 -2.93 9.29
CA THR A 100 -15.33 -4.26 8.88
C THR A 100 -14.18 -5.15 8.41
N ASN A 101 -13.24 -4.59 7.63
CA ASN A 101 -12.06 -5.32 7.18
C ASN A 101 -10.99 -5.44 8.27
N LEU A 102 -10.86 -4.42 9.12
CA LEU A 102 -9.89 -4.43 10.21
C LEU A 102 -10.16 -5.55 11.22
N PHE A 103 -11.44 -5.73 11.61
CA PHE A 103 -11.82 -6.72 12.61
C PHE A 103 -12.25 -8.07 11.99
N GLY A 104 -12.87 -8.05 10.83
CA GLY A 104 -13.39 -9.25 10.16
C GLY A 104 -12.48 -9.84 9.07
N GLY A 105 -11.28 -9.25 8.85
CA GLY A 105 -10.39 -9.59 7.74
C GLY A 105 -10.99 -9.20 6.37
N TYR A 106 -10.19 -9.16 5.33
CA TYR A 106 -10.66 -8.87 3.97
C TYR A 106 -10.92 -10.19 3.21
N PRO A 107 -12.13 -10.46 2.70
CA PRO A 107 -12.46 -11.75 2.07
C PRO A 107 -11.94 -11.89 0.62
N GLY A 108 -11.28 -10.87 0.06
CA GLY A 108 -10.81 -10.83 -1.34
C GLY A 108 -11.66 -9.96 -2.26
N GLU A 109 -12.83 -9.58 -1.79
CA GLU A 109 -13.72 -8.60 -2.43
C GLU A 109 -14.45 -7.78 -1.36
N PRO A 110 -14.91 -6.55 -1.65
CA PRO A 110 -15.67 -5.75 -0.71
C PRO A 110 -16.99 -6.46 -0.32
N ARG A 111 -17.33 -6.38 0.96
CA ARG A 111 -18.64 -6.87 1.43
C ARG A 111 -19.76 -5.98 0.90
N ASN A 112 -20.98 -6.48 0.93
CA ASN A 112 -22.18 -5.68 0.56
C ASN A 112 -22.31 -4.46 1.47
N PHE A 113 -22.03 -4.65 2.75
CA PHE A 113 -22.06 -3.62 3.78
C PHE A 113 -20.73 -3.55 4.52
N GLU A 114 -20.21 -2.33 4.68
CA GLU A 114 -18.99 -2.07 5.42
C GLU A 114 -19.13 -0.79 6.24
N VAL A 115 -18.41 -0.71 7.35
CA VAL A 115 -18.34 0.46 8.21
C VAL A 115 -16.94 1.04 8.15
N VAL A 116 -16.86 2.31 7.75
CA VAL A 116 -15.58 3.03 7.58
C VAL A 116 -15.57 4.24 8.49
N GLY A 117 -14.60 4.30 9.39
CA GLY A 117 -14.31 5.50 10.18
C GLY A 117 -13.45 6.46 9.39
N LEU A 118 -13.68 7.75 9.58
CA LEU A 118 -12.86 8.81 9.02
C LEU A 118 -12.51 9.86 10.07
N TYR A 119 -11.26 10.31 9.98
CA TYR A 119 -10.77 11.37 10.83
C TYR A 119 -9.66 12.14 10.10
N GLY A 120 -9.68 13.46 10.22
CA GLY A 120 -8.61 14.26 9.63
C GLY A 120 -8.69 15.74 9.95
N LEU A 121 -7.76 16.45 9.32
CA LEU A 121 -7.60 17.89 9.45
C LEU A 121 -7.95 18.56 8.14
N GLY A 122 -8.45 19.78 8.22
CA GLY A 122 -8.87 20.53 7.06
C GLY A 122 -8.71 22.03 7.23
N TRP A 123 -9.08 22.69 6.18
CA TRP A 123 -9.13 24.14 6.10
C TRP A 123 -10.52 24.59 5.63
N GLY A 124 -11.18 25.35 6.48
CA GLY A 124 -12.47 25.94 6.24
C GLY A 124 -12.36 27.42 5.93
N ARG A 125 -13.19 27.87 5.02
CA ARG A 125 -13.37 29.30 4.72
C ARG A 125 -14.83 29.67 4.84
N LEU A 126 -15.08 30.72 5.63
CA LEU A 126 -16.40 31.34 5.75
C LEU A 126 -16.43 32.57 4.84
N TYR A 127 -17.42 32.62 3.93
CA TYR A 127 -17.66 33.75 3.05
C TYR A 127 -18.74 34.64 3.69
N THR A 128 -18.38 35.85 4.09
CA THR A 128 -19.32 36.78 4.71
C THR A 128 -19.35 38.09 3.91
N SER A 129 -20.52 38.64 3.73
CA SER A 129 -20.71 39.95 3.11
C SER A 129 -21.69 40.84 3.89
N CYS A 130 -21.88 40.57 5.17
CA CYS A 130 -22.74 41.38 6.00
C CYS A 130 -21.98 42.59 6.54
N HIS A 131 -22.52 43.80 6.28
CA HIS A 131 -21.91 45.09 6.59
C HIS A 131 -21.63 45.34 8.08
N SER A 132 -22.06 44.48 8.97
CA SER A 132 -21.91 44.72 10.41
C SER A 132 -21.43 43.49 11.20
N CYS A 133 -21.12 42.32 10.58
CA CYS A 133 -20.96 41.15 11.40
C CYS A 133 -19.66 40.36 11.25
N TYR A 134 -19.06 40.20 10.07
CA TYR A 134 -17.89 39.32 9.97
C TYR A 134 -17.11 39.50 8.67
N GLU A 135 -15.82 39.62 8.79
CA GLU A 135 -14.93 39.46 7.63
C GLU A 135 -14.79 37.99 7.23
N PRO A 136 -14.49 37.70 5.95
CA PRO A 136 -14.18 36.34 5.51
C PRO A 136 -13.05 35.78 6.34
N THR A 137 -13.29 34.64 7.00
CA THR A 137 -12.31 34.05 7.90
C THR A 137 -11.92 32.65 7.44
N ASN A 138 -10.63 32.40 7.54
CA ASN A 138 -10.06 31.07 7.33
C ASN A 138 -9.90 30.40 8.68
N LYS A 139 -10.22 29.11 8.75
CA LYS A 139 -10.13 28.31 9.98
C LYS A 139 -9.51 26.98 9.69
N MET A 140 -8.65 26.53 10.57
CA MET A 140 -8.27 25.12 10.62
C MET A 140 -9.43 24.32 11.19
N THR A 141 -9.76 23.21 10.56
CA THR A 141 -10.87 22.34 10.96
C THR A 141 -10.39 20.93 11.25
N SER A 142 -11.16 20.19 12.04
CA SER A 142 -11.02 18.75 12.17
C SER A 142 -12.35 18.09 11.91
N LYS A 143 -12.37 17.05 11.10
CA LYS A 143 -13.56 16.28 10.78
C LYS A 143 -13.40 14.86 11.31
N ALA A 144 -14.45 14.35 11.97
CA ALA A 144 -14.60 12.94 12.32
C ALA A 144 -15.95 12.45 11.86
N GLY A 145 -16.03 11.23 11.34
CA GLY A 145 -17.26 10.66 10.86
C GLY A 145 -17.21 9.15 10.72
N ILE A 146 -18.36 8.59 10.39
CA ILE A 146 -18.51 7.17 10.10
C ILE A 146 -19.29 7.04 8.81
N ASP A 147 -18.75 6.35 7.82
CA ASP A 147 -19.47 5.96 6.60
C ASP A 147 -20.08 4.57 6.79
N PHE A 148 -21.37 4.50 6.69
CA PHE A 148 -22.12 3.25 6.49
C PHE A 148 -22.21 3.01 4.99
N THR A 149 -21.43 2.08 4.46
CA THR A 149 -21.22 1.92 3.04
C THR A 149 -21.87 0.66 2.49
N PHE A 150 -22.46 0.78 1.32
CA PHE A 150 -23.16 -0.30 0.61
C PHE A 150 -22.51 -0.45 -0.76
N ASN A 151 -21.78 -1.55 -0.96
CA ASN A 151 -21.08 -1.85 -2.20
C ASN A 151 -22.01 -2.60 -3.17
N PHE A 152 -22.07 -2.17 -4.43
CA PHE A 152 -22.91 -2.76 -5.47
C PHE A 152 -22.23 -2.73 -6.85
N GLY A 153 -22.87 -3.34 -7.83
CA GLY A 153 -22.32 -3.59 -9.17
C GLY A 153 -21.60 -4.93 -9.26
N SER A 154 -21.41 -5.44 -10.48
CA SER A 154 -20.86 -6.77 -10.73
C SER A 154 -19.43 -6.94 -10.19
N ALA A 155 -18.63 -5.87 -10.19
CA ALA A 155 -17.27 -5.83 -9.68
C ALA A 155 -17.15 -5.01 -8.38
N ARG A 156 -18.24 -4.71 -7.71
CA ARG A 156 -18.29 -3.84 -6.52
C ARG A 156 -17.64 -2.46 -6.75
N GLN A 157 -17.73 -1.96 -7.97
CA GLN A 157 -17.14 -0.69 -8.39
C GLN A 157 -17.92 0.53 -7.89
N TRP A 158 -19.19 0.37 -7.54
CA TRP A 158 -20.02 1.42 -6.99
C TRP A 158 -20.24 1.23 -5.50
N GLN A 159 -20.28 2.35 -4.77
CA GLN A 159 -20.52 2.38 -3.34
C GLN A 159 -21.46 3.53 -3.01
N PHE A 160 -22.59 3.24 -2.39
CA PHE A 160 -23.43 4.22 -1.72
C PHE A 160 -23.00 4.34 -0.27
N PHE A 161 -23.04 5.52 0.31
CA PHE A 161 -22.73 5.71 1.71
C PHE A 161 -23.66 6.72 2.38
N ILE A 162 -23.84 6.54 3.71
CA ILE A 162 -24.47 7.49 4.62
C ILE A 162 -23.41 7.85 5.66
N GLU A 163 -23.16 9.14 5.83
CA GLU A 163 -22.12 9.68 6.69
C GLU A 163 -22.69 10.63 7.74
N PRO A 164 -22.97 10.21 8.97
CA PRO A 164 -22.97 11.09 10.12
C PRO A 164 -21.54 11.54 10.43
N SER A 165 -21.34 12.85 10.56
CA SER A 165 -20.03 13.41 10.86
C SER A 165 -20.10 14.69 11.66
N VAL A 166 -18.99 15.03 12.31
CA VAL A 166 -18.82 16.24 13.08
C VAL A 166 -17.57 16.95 12.59
N THR A 167 -17.67 18.24 12.34
CA THR A 167 -16.55 19.11 11.99
C THR A 167 -16.37 20.17 13.06
N TRP A 168 -15.19 20.21 13.66
CA TRP A 168 -14.81 21.24 14.62
C TRP A 168 -13.97 22.31 13.93
N ALA A 169 -14.22 23.58 14.28
CA ALA A 169 -13.31 24.67 13.98
C ALA A 169 -12.32 24.81 15.14
N PHE A 170 -11.04 24.55 14.90
CA PHE A 170 -10.00 24.60 15.94
C PHE A 170 -9.54 26.02 16.26
N LEU A 171 -9.45 26.89 15.27
CA LEU A 171 -8.95 28.24 15.39
C LEU A 171 -10.04 29.24 15.04
N GLY A 172 -10.30 30.17 15.93
CA GLY A 172 -11.08 31.37 15.67
C GLY A 172 -12.49 31.39 16.23
N THR A 173 -12.68 32.43 17.00
CA THR A 173 -13.91 33.08 17.49
C THR A 173 -14.80 32.24 18.42
N ASN A 174 -14.67 32.50 19.72
CA ASN A 174 -15.76 32.37 20.67
C ASN A 174 -16.89 33.33 20.25
N SER A 175 -17.78 32.88 19.36
CA SER A 175 -19.03 33.56 19.13
C SER A 175 -19.97 33.18 20.28
N GLN A 176 -19.93 33.94 21.34
CA GLN A 176 -21.04 33.94 22.31
C GLN A 176 -22.29 34.44 21.60
N PRO A 177 -23.48 33.81 21.80
CA PRO A 177 -24.72 34.40 21.35
C PRO A 177 -24.90 35.77 22.00
N GLY A 178 -24.88 36.87 21.23
CA GLY A 178 -25.05 38.25 21.69
C GLY A 178 -23.79 39.02 22.03
N GLY A 179 -22.59 38.45 21.89
CA GLY A 179 -21.32 39.12 22.10
C GLY A 179 -20.70 39.65 20.82
N GLN A 180 -20.15 40.85 20.84
CA GLN A 180 -19.33 41.38 19.76
C GLN A 180 -18.14 40.44 19.50
N PRO A 181 -17.83 40.06 18.26
CA PRO A 181 -16.68 39.26 17.94
C PRO A 181 -15.41 40.05 18.20
N THR A 182 -14.71 39.75 19.26
CA THR A 182 -13.37 40.28 19.49
C THR A 182 -12.37 39.45 18.68
N TYR A 183 -12.01 39.94 17.52
CA TYR A 183 -10.91 39.41 16.72
C TYR A 183 -9.56 39.85 17.31
N LYS A 184 -9.09 39.10 18.29
CA LYS A 184 -7.66 39.12 18.62
C LYS A 184 -7.12 37.75 18.27
N LEU A 185 -6.46 37.64 17.13
CA LEU A 185 -5.49 36.59 16.87
C LEU A 185 -4.32 36.82 17.84
N SER A 186 -4.47 36.32 19.04
CA SER A 186 -3.35 36.19 19.94
C SER A 186 -2.88 34.74 19.82
N TRP A 187 -1.68 34.55 19.33
CA TRP A 187 -1.03 33.24 19.24
C TRP A 187 -0.84 32.55 20.61
N SER A 188 -1.13 33.25 21.67
CA SER A 188 -0.98 32.75 23.05
C SER A 188 -2.23 32.04 23.61
N ASP A 189 -3.41 32.20 22.99
CA ASP A 189 -4.67 31.60 23.46
C ASP A 189 -5.23 30.50 22.54
N ASP A 190 -4.59 30.25 21.40
CA ASP A 190 -5.09 29.37 20.34
C ASP A 190 -4.58 27.94 20.48
N GLN A 191 -4.83 27.31 21.62
CA GLN A 191 -4.68 25.86 21.67
C GLN A 191 -5.84 25.19 20.93
N PRO A 192 -5.57 24.21 20.06
CA PRO A 192 -6.61 23.44 19.37
C PRO A 192 -7.49 22.76 20.42
N ARG A 193 -8.74 23.19 20.51
CA ARG A 193 -9.73 22.65 21.46
C ARG A 193 -10.92 22.10 20.71
N TYR A 194 -11.29 20.87 21.03
CA TYR A 194 -12.56 20.26 20.59
C TYR A 194 -13.72 20.84 21.42
N ASN A 195 -14.16 22.03 21.03
CA ASN A 195 -15.31 22.68 21.70
C ASN A 195 -16.59 22.33 20.92
N VAL A 196 -17.52 21.67 21.57
CA VAL A 196 -18.81 21.29 20.98
C VAL A 196 -19.62 22.50 20.49
N ASN A 197 -19.43 23.68 21.11
CA ASN A 197 -20.09 24.92 20.69
C ASN A 197 -19.55 25.46 19.35
N ASN A 198 -18.39 25.00 18.92
CA ASN A 198 -17.79 25.32 17.62
C ASN A 198 -17.88 24.14 16.65
N ALA A 199 -18.66 23.15 16.98
CA ALA A 199 -18.86 21.97 16.15
C ALA A 199 -20.09 22.12 15.23
N ILE A 200 -19.97 21.55 14.04
CA ILE A 200 -21.02 21.40 13.06
C ILE A 200 -21.27 19.90 12.93
N VAL A 201 -22.50 19.48 13.18
CA VAL A 201 -22.96 18.12 12.91
C VAL A 201 -23.53 18.04 11.50
N GLN A 202 -23.26 16.95 10.81
CA GLN A 202 -23.65 16.76 9.42
C GLN A 202 -24.20 15.34 9.23
N LEU A 203 -25.14 15.21 8.33
CA LEU A 203 -25.62 13.95 7.82
C LEU A 203 -25.60 14.02 6.30
N ASN A 204 -24.68 13.32 5.68
CA ASN A 204 -24.49 13.29 4.24
C ASN A 204 -24.83 11.91 3.69
N ALA A 205 -25.23 11.87 2.43
CA ALA A 205 -25.31 10.65 1.64
C ALA A 205 -24.63 10.87 0.30
N GLY A 206 -24.04 9.83 -0.26
CA GLY A 206 -23.31 9.99 -1.50
C GLY A 206 -23.05 8.69 -2.23
N ILE A 207 -22.49 8.84 -3.41
CA ILE A 207 -22.09 7.75 -4.28
C ILE A 207 -20.61 7.88 -4.61
N VAL A 208 -19.91 6.76 -4.54
CA VAL A 208 -18.48 6.62 -4.87
C VAL A 208 -18.34 5.67 -6.05
N TYR A 209 -17.47 6.02 -6.96
CA TYR A 209 -16.97 5.15 -8.02
C TYR A 209 -15.51 4.79 -7.79
N LYS A 210 -15.19 3.51 -7.76
CA LYS A 210 -13.84 2.97 -7.63
C LYS A 210 -13.28 2.73 -9.02
N PHE A 211 -12.14 3.36 -9.33
CA PHE A 211 -11.50 3.20 -10.64
C PHE A 211 -10.93 1.80 -10.83
N ARG A 212 -10.80 1.41 -12.08
CA ARG A 212 -10.21 0.12 -12.44
C ARG A 212 -8.71 0.14 -12.17
N ASN A 213 -8.24 -0.85 -11.46
CA ASN A 213 -6.83 -1.07 -11.14
C ASN A 213 -6.05 -1.62 -12.33
N SER A 214 -4.75 -1.56 -12.25
CA SER A 214 -3.83 -2.17 -13.24
C SER A 214 -4.02 -3.69 -13.36
N SER A 215 -4.51 -4.36 -12.32
CA SER A 215 -4.88 -5.78 -12.30
C SER A 215 -6.22 -6.09 -12.99
N GLY A 216 -6.94 -5.06 -13.50
CA GLY A 216 -8.25 -5.19 -14.11
C GLY A 216 -9.42 -5.27 -13.15
N SER A 217 -9.18 -5.31 -11.82
CA SER A 217 -10.22 -5.26 -10.78
C SER A 217 -10.50 -3.81 -10.35
N HIS A 218 -11.55 -3.60 -9.55
CA HIS A 218 -11.82 -2.31 -8.91
C HIS A 218 -11.48 -2.33 -7.40
N ASN A 219 -10.92 -3.44 -6.92
CA ASN A 219 -10.66 -3.68 -5.51
C ASN A 219 -9.36 -4.46 -5.34
N PHE A 220 -8.89 -4.59 -4.12
CA PHE A 220 -7.74 -5.44 -3.80
C PHE A 220 -8.02 -6.90 -4.16
N ARG A 221 -6.99 -7.61 -4.55
CA ARG A 221 -6.99 -9.06 -4.68
C ARG A 221 -6.16 -9.67 -3.58
N LEU A 222 -6.64 -10.77 -3.01
CA LEU A 222 -5.82 -11.56 -2.09
C LEU A 222 -4.81 -12.37 -2.90
N TYR A 223 -3.57 -12.35 -2.46
CA TYR A 223 -2.58 -13.31 -2.90
C TYR A 223 -2.99 -14.68 -2.31
N ARG A 224 -3.67 -15.48 -3.09
CA ARG A 224 -3.84 -16.89 -2.76
C ARG A 224 -2.51 -17.55 -3.07
N GLY A 225 -1.74 -17.88 -2.02
CA GLY A 225 -0.50 -18.67 -2.12
C GLY A 225 -0.83 -20.05 -2.69
N GLY A 226 -0.86 -20.14 -3.98
CA GLY A 226 -1.16 -21.33 -4.76
C GLY A 226 -1.21 -20.90 -6.22
N VAL A 227 -0.09 -21.11 -6.91
CA VAL A 227 0.06 -20.94 -8.36
C VAL A 227 -0.53 -19.61 -8.85
N VAL A 228 0.33 -18.58 -8.93
CA VAL A 228 0.06 -17.47 -9.84
C VAL A 228 -0.25 -18.15 -11.17
N ASP A 229 -1.47 -18.02 -11.67
CA ASP A 229 -1.79 -18.46 -13.02
C ASP A 229 -1.05 -17.53 -13.99
N ASN A 230 0.22 -17.83 -14.15
CA ASN A 230 1.10 -17.23 -15.14
C ASN A 230 0.95 -17.95 -16.48
N SER A 231 -0.13 -18.72 -16.70
CA SER A 231 -0.32 -19.49 -17.94
C SER A 231 -0.16 -18.58 -19.16
N GLY A 232 -0.74 -17.40 -19.15
CA GLY A 232 -0.59 -16.43 -20.23
C GLY A 232 0.84 -15.90 -20.41
N GLU A 233 1.60 -15.69 -19.34
CA GLU A 233 3.01 -15.28 -19.42
C GLU A 233 3.92 -16.46 -19.76
N ILE A 234 3.62 -17.63 -19.24
CA ILE A 234 4.29 -18.90 -19.59
C ILE A 234 4.08 -19.21 -21.07
N ASP A 235 2.86 -19.07 -21.59
CA ASP A 235 2.56 -19.28 -23.00
C ASP A 235 3.28 -18.26 -23.89
N ARG A 236 3.32 -17.00 -23.48
CA ARG A 236 4.10 -15.97 -24.17
C ARG A 236 5.59 -16.24 -24.17
N LEU A 237 6.16 -16.64 -23.03
CA LEU A 237 7.58 -16.99 -22.90
C LEU A 237 7.89 -18.25 -23.71
N ASN A 238 7.02 -19.25 -23.70
CA ASN A 238 7.16 -20.45 -24.51
C ASN A 238 7.08 -20.13 -26.01
N ALA A 239 6.22 -19.22 -26.44
CA ALA A 239 6.16 -18.75 -27.82
C ALA A 239 7.48 -18.07 -28.24
N ILE A 240 8.04 -17.20 -27.38
CA ILE A 240 9.35 -16.56 -27.61
C ILE A 240 10.48 -17.60 -27.66
N ILE A 241 10.48 -18.58 -26.76
CA ILE A 241 11.47 -19.67 -26.74
C ILE A 241 11.39 -20.48 -28.03
N ASN A 242 10.19 -20.80 -28.50
CA ASN A 242 10.01 -21.55 -29.74
C ASN A 242 10.43 -20.74 -30.96
N ASP A 243 10.14 -19.43 -30.99
CA ASP A 243 10.60 -18.53 -32.07
C ASP A 243 12.14 -18.40 -32.08
N LEU A 244 12.77 -18.24 -30.91
CA LEU A 244 14.23 -18.19 -30.79
C LEU A 244 14.89 -19.52 -31.18
N ARG A 245 14.27 -20.67 -30.86
CA ARG A 245 14.74 -21.99 -31.30
C ARG A 245 14.64 -22.12 -32.84
N ALA A 246 13.52 -21.71 -33.42
CA ALA A 246 13.35 -21.72 -34.88
C ALA A 246 14.36 -20.80 -35.56
N GLN A 247 14.71 -19.64 -35.00
CA GLN A 247 15.76 -18.75 -35.50
C GLN A 247 17.15 -19.36 -35.37
N LEU A 248 17.43 -20.12 -34.29
CA LEU A 248 18.69 -20.85 -34.10
C LEU A 248 18.85 -21.99 -35.11
N ASP A 249 17.76 -22.72 -35.43
CA ASP A 249 17.75 -23.82 -36.40
C ASP A 249 17.90 -23.30 -37.83
N GLN A 250 17.52 -22.03 -38.12
CA GLN A 250 17.70 -21.39 -39.41
C GLN A 250 19.10 -20.81 -39.66
N LYS A 251 19.96 -20.72 -38.63
CA LYS A 251 21.35 -20.28 -38.82
C LYS A 251 22.19 -21.39 -39.46
N PRO A 252 22.94 -21.11 -40.52
CA PRO A 252 23.75 -22.12 -41.18
C PRO A 252 24.77 -22.74 -40.20
N ARG A 253 24.87 -24.05 -40.22
CA ARG A 253 25.76 -24.88 -39.38
C ARG A 253 27.26 -24.53 -39.49
N GLU A 254 27.66 -23.66 -40.40
CA GLU A 254 29.06 -23.28 -40.60
C GLU A 254 29.62 -22.33 -39.53
N VAL A 255 28.79 -21.45 -38.95
CA VAL A 255 29.23 -20.51 -37.90
C VAL A 255 29.54 -21.21 -36.59
N VAL A 256 28.88 -22.34 -36.32
CA VAL A 256 29.09 -23.13 -35.10
C VAL A 256 30.41 -23.90 -35.10
N LYS A 257 30.93 -24.24 -36.29
CA LYS A 257 32.20 -24.98 -36.39
C LYS A 257 33.44 -24.10 -36.16
N GLU A 258 33.38 -22.82 -36.43
CA GLU A 258 34.52 -21.91 -36.24
C GLU A 258 34.65 -21.46 -34.77
N VAL A 259 33.51 -21.25 -34.05
CA VAL A 259 33.52 -20.87 -32.62
C VAL A 259 33.94 -22.03 -31.72
N VAL A 260 33.64 -23.28 -32.13
CA VAL A 260 34.06 -24.48 -31.36
C VAL A 260 35.58 -24.79 -31.54
N ARG A 261 36.23 -24.23 -32.56
CA ARG A 261 37.67 -24.46 -32.75
C ARG A 261 38.57 -23.51 -31.94
N GLU A 262 38.08 -22.36 -31.50
CA GLU A 262 38.89 -21.42 -30.70
C GLU A 262 38.78 -21.64 -29.18
N VAL A 263 37.90 -22.53 -28.67
CA VAL A 263 37.76 -22.82 -27.23
C VAL A 263 38.35 -24.16 -26.83
N GLN A 264 39.18 -24.78 -27.70
CA GLN A 264 39.97 -25.92 -27.29
C GLN A 264 41.33 -25.47 -26.72
N VAL A 265 41.33 -24.88 -25.55
CA VAL A 265 42.45 -24.85 -24.63
C VAL A 265 41.98 -25.48 -23.31
N GLY A 266 42.20 -26.77 -23.18
CA GLY A 266 42.37 -27.52 -21.94
C GLY A 266 41.20 -27.41 -20.95
N GLY A 267 40.18 -28.27 -21.04
CA GLY A 267 39.22 -28.37 -19.96
C GLY A 267 38.15 -29.41 -20.22
N LYS A 268 38.17 -30.46 -19.44
CA LYS A 268 37.18 -31.53 -19.36
C LYS A 268 35.76 -31.09 -19.66
N GLU A 269 35.03 -31.86 -20.52
CA GLU A 269 33.55 -31.80 -20.61
C GLU A 269 32.95 -31.91 -19.20
N VAL A 270 32.35 -30.83 -18.71
CA VAL A 270 31.54 -30.87 -17.50
C VAL A 270 30.13 -31.21 -17.91
N ARG A 271 29.73 -32.47 -17.77
CA ARG A 271 28.33 -32.89 -17.87
C ARG A 271 27.54 -32.23 -16.76
N VAL A 272 26.52 -31.46 -17.10
CA VAL A 272 25.65 -30.68 -16.19
C VAL A 272 24.57 -31.59 -15.57
N GLU A 273 24.89 -32.80 -15.18
CA GLU A 273 23.90 -33.73 -14.63
C GLU A 273 23.81 -33.72 -13.09
N ASN A 274 24.70 -33.02 -12.38
CA ASN A 274 24.76 -33.05 -10.93
C ASN A 274 24.93 -31.65 -10.30
N LEU A 275 23.86 -30.84 -10.40
CA LEU A 275 23.78 -29.52 -9.73
C LEU A 275 22.84 -29.61 -8.53
N VAL A 276 23.32 -29.18 -7.36
CA VAL A 276 22.50 -28.99 -6.17
C VAL A 276 22.42 -27.52 -5.85
N PHE A 277 21.20 -27.01 -5.62
CA PHE A 277 20.96 -25.62 -5.28
C PHE A 277 20.51 -25.53 -3.82
N VAL A 278 21.11 -24.61 -3.08
CA VAL A 278 20.78 -24.31 -1.69
C VAL A 278 20.41 -22.84 -1.57
N THR A 279 19.25 -22.54 -1.05
CA THR A 279 18.75 -21.17 -0.84
C THR A 279 18.97 -20.73 0.60
N PHE A 280 19.16 -19.41 0.78
CA PHE A 280 19.39 -18.77 2.07
C PHE A 280 18.37 -17.66 2.35
N ALA A 281 18.05 -17.47 3.63
CA ALA A 281 17.27 -16.32 4.06
C ALA A 281 18.05 -15.01 3.83
N GLN A 282 17.34 -13.89 3.75
CA GLN A 282 17.93 -12.58 3.54
C GLN A 282 18.94 -12.25 4.64
N GLY A 283 20.14 -11.82 4.25
CA GLY A 283 21.22 -11.48 5.17
C GLY A 283 21.78 -12.64 6.00
N LYS A 284 21.41 -13.90 5.69
CA LYS A 284 21.83 -15.09 6.43
C LYS A 284 22.70 -16.00 5.56
N SER A 285 23.59 -16.74 6.23
CA SER A 285 24.42 -17.82 5.68
C SER A 285 24.21 -19.15 6.41
N LEU A 286 23.21 -19.24 7.30
CA LEU A 286 22.85 -20.47 8.01
C LEU A 286 22.04 -21.38 7.09
N LEU A 287 22.37 -22.68 7.09
CA LEU A 287 21.65 -23.71 6.37
C LEU A 287 20.29 -23.99 7.05
N THR A 288 19.23 -24.06 6.28
CA THR A 288 17.93 -24.51 6.74
C THR A 288 17.86 -26.04 6.74
N LYS A 289 16.82 -26.62 7.35
CA LYS A 289 16.62 -28.07 7.33
C LYS A 289 16.44 -28.59 5.91
N GLU A 290 15.69 -27.90 5.09
CA GLU A 290 15.45 -28.22 3.67
C GLU A 290 16.75 -28.14 2.86
N ALA A 291 17.60 -27.16 3.17
CA ALA A 291 18.93 -27.05 2.56
C ALA A 291 19.84 -28.23 2.92
N MET A 292 19.83 -28.64 4.19
CA MET A 292 20.56 -29.82 4.65
C MET A 292 20.04 -31.11 4.01
N GLU A 293 18.72 -31.26 3.86
CA GLU A 293 18.10 -32.40 3.18
C GLU A 293 18.53 -32.49 1.70
N ALA A 294 18.54 -31.35 0.99
CA ALA A 294 19.03 -31.29 -0.40
C ALA A 294 20.51 -31.71 -0.49
N LEU A 295 21.34 -31.26 0.45
CA LEU A 295 22.77 -31.61 0.51
C LEU A 295 23.02 -33.07 0.90
N ASN A 296 22.07 -33.72 1.59
CA ASN A 296 22.15 -35.15 1.94
C ASN A 296 22.16 -36.06 0.71
N GLY A 297 21.68 -35.57 -0.44
CA GLY A 297 21.74 -36.30 -1.72
C GLY A 297 23.16 -36.42 -2.30
N VAL A 298 24.11 -35.62 -1.83
CA VAL A 298 25.52 -35.70 -2.28
C VAL A 298 26.22 -36.85 -1.58
N LYS A 299 26.77 -37.81 -2.35
CA LYS A 299 27.42 -39.00 -1.83
C LYS A 299 28.77 -38.65 -1.21
N ALA A 300 29.12 -39.32 -0.10
CA ALA A 300 30.45 -39.27 0.47
C ALA A 300 31.50 -39.69 -0.55
N GLY A 301 32.66 -39.06 -0.55
CA GLY A 301 33.75 -39.30 -1.52
C GLY A 301 33.57 -38.57 -2.87
N SER A 302 32.42 -37.91 -3.14
CA SER A 302 32.26 -37.08 -4.33
C SER A 302 33.10 -35.82 -4.23
N HIS A 303 33.60 -35.35 -5.37
CA HIS A 303 34.29 -34.08 -5.51
C HIS A 303 33.28 -32.98 -5.86
N VAL A 304 33.32 -31.85 -5.17
CA VAL A 304 32.38 -30.76 -5.40
C VAL A 304 33.06 -29.40 -5.51
N GLN A 305 32.52 -28.54 -6.35
CA GLN A 305 32.81 -27.10 -6.37
C GLN A 305 31.57 -26.33 -5.93
N ILE A 306 31.75 -25.32 -5.07
CA ILE A 306 30.65 -24.56 -4.46
C ILE A 306 30.80 -23.09 -4.84
N VAL A 307 29.73 -22.51 -5.38
CA VAL A 307 29.66 -21.09 -5.70
C VAL A 307 28.52 -20.45 -4.91
N GLY A 308 28.86 -19.59 -3.96
CA GLY A 308 27.90 -18.76 -3.23
C GLY A 308 27.60 -17.46 -3.93
N THR A 309 26.37 -17.00 -3.86
CA THR A 309 25.91 -15.71 -4.43
C THR A 309 25.15 -14.88 -3.41
N ALA A 310 25.06 -13.57 -3.66
CA ALA A 310 24.27 -12.63 -2.86
C ALA A 310 23.33 -11.81 -3.75
N SER A 311 22.24 -11.32 -3.18
CA SER A 311 21.32 -10.39 -3.85
C SER A 311 21.95 -9.01 -3.97
N PRO A 312 21.52 -8.15 -4.92
CA PRO A 312 22.06 -6.80 -5.12
C PRO A 312 21.73 -5.81 -3.99
N GLU A 313 21.05 -6.25 -2.95
CA GLU A 313 20.73 -5.45 -1.76
C GLU A 313 21.93 -5.34 -0.85
N GLY A 314 22.42 -4.11 -0.59
CA GLY A 314 23.59 -3.85 0.27
C GLY A 314 24.84 -3.43 -0.49
N SER A 315 25.92 -3.15 0.27
CA SER A 315 27.19 -2.75 -0.34
C SER A 315 27.90 -3.94 -1.03
N PRO A 316 28.73 -3.68 -2.06
CA PRO A 316 29.51 -4.73 -2.74
C PRO A 316 30.34 -5.57 -1.77
N GLU A 317 30.98 -4.94 -0.77
CA GLU A 317 31.83 -5.60 0.22
C GLU A 317 31.00 -6.53 1.13
N LEU A 318 29.80 -6.08 1.54
CA LEU A 318 28.88 -6.90 2.33
C LEU A 318 28.41 -8.11 1.53
N ASN A 319 28.05 -7.92 0.27
CA ASN A 319 27.60 -8.98 -0.62
C ASN A 319 28.69 -9.98 -0.93
N GLN A 320 29.94 -9.53 -1.10
CA GLN A 320 31.09 -10.41 -1.27
C GLN A 320 31.31 -11.27 -0.02
N ARG A 321 31.29 -10.67 1.18
CA ARG A 321 31.44 -11.39 2.45
C ARG A 321 30.27 -12.38 2.67
N LEU A 322 29.03 -11.98 2.37
CA LEU A 322 27.87 -12.83 2.55
C LEU A 322 27.88 -14.02 1.58
N SER A 323 28.25 -13.82 0.33
CA SER A 323 28.36 -14.90 -0.65
C SER A 323 29.45 -15.91 -0.27
N GLN A 324 30.60 -15.43 0.23
CA GLN A 324 31.66 -16.31 0.73
C GLN A 324 31.19 -17.10 1.95
N ALA A 325 30.56 -16.44 2.94
CA ALA A 325 30.03 -17.12 4.12
C ALA A 325 29.00 -18.21 3.78
N ARG A 326 28.22 -18.04 2.71
CA ARG A 326 27.29 -19.06 2.21
C ARG A 326 28.01 -20.24 1.60
N ALA A 327 29.02 -20.00 0.77
CA ALA A 327 29.86 -21.06 0.20
C ALA A 327 30.55 -21.85 1.31
N ASP A 328 31.10 -21.18 2.31
CA ASP A 328 31.81 -21.79 3.43
C ASP A 328 30.87 -22.64 4.32
N ALA A 329 29.65 -22.16 4.58
CA ALA A 329 28.65 -22.92 5.35
C ALA A 329 28.27 -24.25 4.66
N VAL A 330 28.10 -24.23 3.33
CA VAL A 330 27.85 -25.46 2.55
C VAL A 330 29.06 -26.35 2.55
N ALA A 331 30.26 -25.79 2.37
CA ALA A 331 31.52 -26.54 2.35
C ALA A 331 31.77 -27.25 3.69
N ALA A 332 31.56 -26.56 4.81
CA ALA A 332 31.69 -27.14 6.15
C ALA A 332 30.74 -28.35 6.31
N TYR A 333 29.45 -28.15 5.98
CA TYR A 333 28.47 -29.23 6.09
C TYR A 333 28.78 -30.46 5.24
N LEU A 334 29.23 -30.25 3.99
CA LEU A 334 29.58 -31.35 3.08
C LEU A 334 30.87 -32.08 3.51
N ARG A 335 31.89 -31.33 4.02
CA ARG A 335 33.12 -31.94 4.56
C ARG A 335 32.83 -32.84 5.76
N ASP A 336 31.96 -32.42 6.68
CA ASP A 336 31.54 -33.23 7.83
C ASP A 336 30.89 -34.57 7.43
N ARG A 337 30.36 -34.64 6.18
CA ARG A 337 29.75 -35.84 5.61
C ARG A 337 30.70 -36.63 4.69
N GLY A 338 31.98 -36.28 4.67
CA GLY A 338 32.99 -37.01 3.89
C GLY A 338 32.99 -36.66 2.40
N VAL A 339 32.41 -35.54 1.98
CA VAL A 339 32.46 -35.04 0.60
C VAL A 339 33.75 -34.22 0.44
N ILE A 340 34.45 -34.39 -0.68
CA ILE A 340 35.67 -33.68 -1.00
C ILE A 340 35.33 -32.33 -1.67
N VAL A 341 35.56 -31.23 -0.98
CA VAL A 341 35.30 -29.88 -1.49
C VAL A 341 36.56 -29.37 -2.15
N ASP A 342 36.59 -29.35 -3.49
CA ASP A 342 37.73 -28.86 -4.28
C ASP A 342 37.86 -27.34 -4.18
N GLU A 343 36.71 -26.62 -4.21
CA GLU A 343 36.67 -25.17 -4.17
C GLU A 343 35.36 -24.67 -3.54
N ALA A 344 35.43 -23.60 -2.75
CA ALA A 344 34.26 -22.88 -2.22
C ALA A 344 34.47 -21.37 -2.41
N LEU A 345 33.75 -20.78 -3.33
CA LEU A 345 33.96 -19.39 -3.77
C LEU A 345 32.68 -18.55 -3.66
N GLY A 346 32.77 -17.40 -3.00
CA GLY A 346 31.74 -16.36 -3.03
C GLY A 346 31.93 -15.42 -4.22
N LYS A 347 30.95 -15.32 -5.09
CA LYS A 347 30.99 -14.44 -6.27
C LYS A 347 30.23 -13.11 -6.10
N GLY A 348 29.85 -12.75 -4.87
CA GLY A 348 29.11 -11.52 -4.63
C GLY A 348 27.75 -11.54 -5.34
N VAL A 349 27.37 -10.41 -5.91
CA VAL A 349 26.13 -10.25 -6.70
C VAL A 349 26.33 -10.81 -8.10
N GLN A 350 25.41 -11.68 -8.51
CA GLN A 350 25.37 -12.22 -9.87
C GLN A 350 24.02 -11.87 -10.52
N GLY A 351 24.04 -10.90 -11.46
CA GLY A 351 22.84 -10.42 -12.15
C GLY A 351 22.02 -9.41 -11.35
N ASN A 352 20.87 -9.02 -11.89
CA ASN A 352 19.99 -7.97 -11.34
C ASN A 352 18.83 -8.54 -10.50
N THR A 353 18.77 -9.85 -10.30
CA THR A 353 17.71 -10.53 -9.55
C THR A 353 18.21 -10.98 -8.18
N SER A 354 17.27 -11.27 -7.27
CA SER A 354 17.58 -11.76 -5.92
C SER A 354 18.15 -13.17 -5.96
N ASN A 355 19.50 -13.29 -5.96
CA ASN A 355 20.24 -14.55 -5.99
C ASN A 355 20.82 -14.88 -4.61
N ARG A 356 19.99 -15.44 -3.72
CA ARG A 356 20.39 -15.83 -2.36
C ARG A 356 20.64 -17.35 -2.28
N LEU A 357 21.59 -17.82 -3.05
CA LEU A 357 21.83 -19.28 -3.17
C LEU A 357 23.31 -19.63 -3.19
N ALA A 358 23.57 -20.91 -2.96
CA ALA A 358 24.82 -21.56 -3.32
C ALA A 358 24.53 -22.67 -4.33
N VAL A 359 25.37 -22.75 -5.35
CA VAL A 359 25.33 -23.80 -6.38
C VAL A 359 26.48 -24.76 -6.13
N ILE A 360 26.16 -26.04 -6.03
CA ILE A 360 27.10 -27.12 -5.81
C ILE A 360 27.20 -27.93 -7.09
N TYR A 361 28.38 -27.96 -7.68
CA TYR A 361 28.73 -28.76 -8.84
C TYR A 361 29.34 -30.06 -8.37
N VAL A 362 28.64 -31.18 -8.54
CA VAL A 362 29.16 -32.53 -8.21
C VAL A 362 29.87 -33.09 -9.44
N LYS A 363 31.16 -33.45 -9.29
CA LYS A 363 31.97 -34.04 -10.37
C LYS A 363 31.83 -35.52 -10.43
#